data_d75b204eaac2fc23c0e418bc0bed2b29
#
_entry.id   d75b204eaac2fc23c0e418bc0bed2b29
#
_cell.length_a   1.000
_cell.length_b   1.000
_cell.length_c   1.000
_cell.angle_alpha   90.00
_cell.angle_beta   90.00
_cell.angle_gamma   90.00
#
_symmetry.space_group_name_H-M   'P 1'
#
loop_
_entity.id
_entity.type
_entity.pdbx_description
1 polymer ?
#
loop_
_entity_poly.entity_id
_entity_poly.type
_entity_poly.pdbx_seq_one_letter_code
_entity_poly.pdbx_strand_id
1 'polypeptide(L)'
;MKRREFVGGLALAAGATACGKQHVEADTGIDRSTETFKWNMVTSWPPGLPGLGVGAENLAKRVEKATNSRLKIKVYAGGELVPALDVFDAVSRGTAQMGHDAAYYHRGKVPAAQYFTAIPFGLNANEMNAWLYYGGGLELWQEYYEQFNLVPIPAGQTGVQMGGWFNKEINSIEDLAGLKMRIPGLGGEVMQRAGVTQITVPASEIFTSLQTGALDAAEWVGPYNDVSLGLHKAARYYYYPGWHEPGPTLELIVNKDAWDTLPDDLKAIVELACQAGNLDMQAEYNYGNARALQQLKNDPNVEIRPLPDDVLKLLYKLSTEVIDELSARDEWSARIQKSYADFLDVSAQNQLISEQAFLNARSSVM
;
A
#
# COMPACT_ATOMS: atom_id res chain seq x y z
N MET A 1 53.05 -43.47 -21.00
CA MET A 1 54.48 -43.87 -20.89
C MET A 1 55.02 -43.36 -19.55
N LYS A 2 55.46 -44.36 -18.70
CA LYS A 2 56.56 -44.38 -17.72
C LYS A 2 56.69 -43.15 -16.75
N ARG A 3 56.29 -43.26 -15.45
CA ARG A 3 57.08 -43.77 -14.29
C ARG A 3 58.51 -43.22 -14.18
N ARG A 4 58.76 -42.49 -13.03
CA ARG A 4 59.82 -42.91 -12.09
C ARG A 4 59.83 -42.03 -10.84
N GLU A 5 59.83 -42.74 -9.74
CA GLU A 5 60.09 -42.42 -8.32
C GLU A 5 61.52 -41.88 -8.11
N PHE A 6 61.70 -41.12 -7.01
CA PHE A 6 62.96 -41.20 -6.24
C PHE A 6 62.71 -41.00 -4.75
N VAL A 7 63.18 -41.93 -4.01
CA VAL A 7 63.13 -42.09 -2.54
C VAL A 7 64.47 -41.63 -1.94
N GLY A 8 64.46 -41.16 -0.72
CA GLY A 8 65.57 -41.05 0.20
C GLY A 8 65.60 -39.70 0.93
N GLY A 9 65.70 -39.56 2.20
CA GLY A 9 65.95 -40.39 3.37
C GLY A 9 66.25 -39.48 4.54
N LEU A 10 65.80 -39.91 5.70
CA LEU A 10 66.02 -39.55 7.11
C LEU A 10 66.94 -38.38 7.48
N ALA A 11 66.47 -37.51 8.43
CA ALA A 11 67.17 -37.35 9.74
C ALA A 11 66.26 -36.67 10.82
N LEU A 12 66.18 -37.25 11.97
CA LEU A 12 65.53 -36.75 13.21
C LEU A 12 66.24 -35.51 13.75
N ALA A 13 65.46 -34.52 14.20
CA ALA A 13 65.83 -33.63 15.29
C ALA A 13 64.57 -33.25 16.08
N ALA A 14 64.48 -33.74 17.32
CA ALA A 14 63.43 -33.37 18.27
C ALA A 14 63.71 -31.95 18.77
N GLY A 15 62.71 -31.07 18.56
CA GLY A 15 62.67 -29.75 19.16
C GLY A 15 61.20 -29.48 19.63
N ALA A 16 60.98 -29.75 20.91
CA ALA A 16 59.71 -29.40 21.54
C ALA A 16 59.60 -27.88 21.71
N THR A 17 58.81 -27.26 20.88
CA THR A 17 58.32 -25.90 21.11
C THR A 17 56.79 -25.96 21.26
N ALA A 18 56.34 -25.74 22.47
CA ALA A 18 54.95 -25.58 22.81
C ALA A 18 54.36 -24.33 22.12
N CYS A 19 53.74 -24.51 20.96
CA CYS A 19 52.84 -23.50 20.42
C CYS A 19 51.48 -23.60 21.12
N GLY A 20 51.29 -22.74 22.11
CA GLY A 20 49.96 -22.47 22.63
C GLY A 20 49.04 -22.06 21.48
N LYS A 21 48.05 -22.89 21.18
CA LYS A 21 46.90 -22.48 20.37
C LYS A 21 46.21 -21.37 21.12
N GLN A 22 46.56 -20.12 20.83
CA GLN A 22 45.60 -19.03 21.04
C GLN A 22 44.43 -19.31 20.11
N HIS A 23 43.35 -19.87 20.67
CA HIS A 23 42.03 -19.70 20.10
C HIS A 23 41.77 -18.20 20.17
N VAL A 24 41.97 -17.52 19.03
CA VAL A 24 41.29 -16.27 18.77
C VAL A 24 39.84 -16.71 18.59
N GLU A 25 39.07 -16.72 19.67
CA GLU A 25 37.62 -16.63 19.54
C GLU A 25 37.39 -15.35 18.75
N ALA A 26 37.03 -15.51 17.50
CA ALA A 26 36.40 -14.43 16.75
C ALA A 26 35.12 -14.14 17.56
N ASP A 27 35.20 -13.09 18.39
CA ASP A 27 34.02 -12.46 18.96
C ASP A 27 33.18 -11.97 17.82
N THR A 28 32.34 -12.85 17.26
CA THR A 28 31.22 -12.47 16.41
C THR A 28 30.14 -11.94 17.35
N GLY A 29 30.48 -10.82 18.00
CA GLY A 29 29.61 -10.11 18.90
C GLY A 29 28.39 -9.54 18.16
N ILE A 30 27.57 -10.43 17.67
CA ILE A 30 26.15 -10.15 17.53
C ILE A 30 25.61 -10.28 18.96
N ASP A 31 25.64 -9.17 19.68
CA ASP A 31 24.89 -9.05 20.93
C ASP A 31 23.42 -9.29 20.56
N ARG A 32 22.98 -10.56 20.68
CA ARG A 32 21.57 -10.94 20.50
C ARG A 32 20.89 -10.52 21.79
N SER A 33 20.54 -9.23 21.86
CA SER A 33 19.64 -8.73 22.88
C SER A 33 18.50 -9.73 23.03
N THR A 34 18.26 -10.20 24.25
CA THR A 34 17.15 -11.11 24.61
C THR A 34 15.89 -10.31 24.89
N GLU A 35 15.93 -9.01 24.72
CA GLU A 35 14.81 -8.11 24.95
C GLU A 35 13.65 -8.43 24.03
N THR A 36 12.46 -8.46 24.60
CA THR A 36 11.22 -8.79 23.88
C THR A 36 10.23 -7.65 23.97
N PHE A 37 9.56 -7.39 22.84
CA PHE A 37 8.59 -6.32 22.70
C PHE A 37 7.21 -6.91 22.39
N LYS A 38 6.16 -6.32 22.97
CA LYS A 38 4.77 -6.68 22.69
C LYS A 38 4.03 -5.40 22.26
N TRP A 39 3.69 -5.34 21.00
CA TRP A 39 3.05 -4.18 20.40
C TRP A 39 1.62 -4.48 19.92
N ASN A 40 0.81 -3.45 19.87
CA ASN A 40 -0.51 -3.47 19.28
C ASN A 40 -0.45 -2.76 17.93
N MET A 41 -1.08 -3.36 16.92
CA MET A 41 -1.34 -2.76 15.61
C MET A 41 -2.83 -2.58 15.44
N VAL A 42 -3.28 -1.35 15.23
CA VAL A 42 -4.67 -1.04 14.85
C VAL A 42 -4.77 -0.91 13.33
N THR A 43 -5.91 -1.28 12.75
CA THR A 43 -6.08 -1.21 11.28
C THR A 43 -7.39 -0.54 10.89
N SER A 44 -7.47 -0.02 9.67
CA SER A 44 -8.70 0.51 9.06
C SER A 44 -9.56 -0.57 8.39
N TRP A 45 -9.16 -1.82 8.47
CA TRP A 45 -9.73 -2.91 7.69
C TRP A 45 -10.66 -3.79 8.51
N PRO A 46 -11.77 -4.28 7.89
CA PRO A 46 -12.58 -5.33 8.50
C PRO A 46 -11.78 -6.60 8.78
N PRO A 47 -12.16 -7.39 9.79
CA PRO A 47 -11.47 -8.62 10.13
C PRO A 47 -11.50 -9.61 8.94
N GLY A 48 -10.35 -10.21 8.64
CA GLY A 48 -10.21 -11.21 7.59
C GLY A 48 -10.44 -10.71 6.16
N LEU A 49 -10.50 -9.38 5.93
CA LEU A 49 -10.61 -8.85 4.57
C LEU A 49 -9.37 -9.22 3.76
N PRO A 50 -9.52 -9.93 2.63
CA PRO A 50 -8.39 -10.34 1.79
C PRO A 50 -7.50 -9.16 1.38
N GLY A 51 -6.22 -9.40 1.23
CA GLY A 51 -5.22 -8.37 0.93
C GLY A 51 -5.00 -7.42 2.10
N LEU A 52 -5.98 -6.64 2.50
CA LEU A 52 -5.87 -5.56 3.50
C LEU A 52 -5.75 -6.08 4.93
N GLY A 53 -6.85 -6.63 5.49
CA GLY A 53 -6.86 -7.14 6.87
C GLY A 53 -5.93 -8.34 7.05
N VAL A 54 -6.00 -9.30 6.12
CA VAL A 54 -5.11 -10.47 6.09
C VAL A 54 -3.65 -10.06 5.85
N GLY A 55 -3.40 -9.04 5.04
CA GLY A 55 -2.06 -8.49 4.81
C GLY A 55 -1.41 -7.95 6.07
N ALA A 56 -2.15 -7.15 6.85
CA ALA A 56 -1.68 -6.66 8.16
C ALA A 56 -1.36 -7.80 9.14
N GLU A 57 -2.23 -8.84 9.20
CA GLU A 57 -1.97 -10.04 10.01
C GLU A 57 -0.72 -10.80 9.52
N ASN A 58 -0.55 -10.94 8.21
CA ASN A 58 0.61 -11.61 7.62
C ASN A 58 1.90 -10.83 7.87
N LEU A 59 1.86 -9.50 7.82
CA LEU A 59 2.98 -8.64 8.19
C LEU A 59 3.40 -8.91 9.65
N ALA A 60 2.45 -8.89 10.59
CA ALA A 60 2.71 -9.18 12.00
C ALA A 60 3.33 -10.57 12.21
N LYS A 61 2.80 -11.61 11.54
CA LYS A 61 3.32 -12.99 11.58
C LYS A 61 4.74 -13.09 11.00
N ARG A 62 5.03 -12.35 9.91
CA ARG A 62 6.38 -12.29 9.32
C ARG A 62 7.39 -11.68 10.28
N VAL A 63 7.04 -10.55 10.90
CA VAL A 63 7.88 -9.88 11.89
C VAL A 63 8.13 -10.81 13.09
N GLU A 64 7.10 -11.41 13.67
CA GLU A 64 7.26 -12.32 14.80
C GLU A 64 8.18 -13.49 14.46
N LYS A 65 7.98 -14.12 13.30
CA LYS A 65 8.81 -15.23 12.83
C LYS A 65 10.27 -14.81 12.59
N ALA A 66 10.49 -13.70 11.91
CA ALA A 66 11.84 -13.24 11.54
C ALA A 66 12.63 -12.71 12.75
N THR A 67 11.95 -12.18 13.76
CA THR A 67 12.56 -11.72 15.01
C THR A 67 12.74 -12.84 16.04
N ASN A 68 12.41 -14.09 15.69
CA ASN A 68 12.37 -15.21 16.63
C ASN A 68 11.53 -14.90 17.89
N SER A 69 10.34 -14.30 17.68
CA SER A 69 9.39 -13.84 18.71
C SER A 69 9.92 -12.76 19.66
N ARG A 70 10.98 -12.04 19.30
CA ARG A 70 11.44 -10.87 20.07
C ARG A 70 10.49 -9.68 19.91
N LEU A 71 9.86 -9.51 18.75
CA LEU A 71 8.79 -8.54 18.54
C LEU A 71 7.48 -9.29 18.19
N LYS A 72 6.51 -9.20 19.09
CA LYS A 72 5.17 -9.76 18.93
C LYS A 72 4.19 -8.64 18.70
N ILE A 73 3.42 -8.75 17.62
CA ILE A 73 2.46 -7.73 17.21
C ILE A 73 1.06 -8.34 17.26
N LYS A 74 0.19 -7.79 18.12
CA LYS A 74 -1.24 -8.12 18.13
C LYS A 74 -1.99 -7.17 17.22
N VAL A 75 -2.64 -7.72 16.19
CA VAL A 75 -3.43 -6.95 15.22
C VAL A 75 -4.87 -6.83 15.70
N TYR A 76 -5.43 -5.65 15.58
CA TYR A 76 -6.83 -5.33 15.84
C TYR A 76 -7.48 -4.82 14.57
N ALA A 77 -8.60 -5.41 14.18
CA ALA A 77 -9.38 -4.97 13.04
C ALA A 77 -10.01 -3.59 13.28
N GLY A 78 -10.42 -2.94 12.21
CA GLY A 78 -11.09 -1.63 12.26
C GLY A 78 -12.35 -1.68 13.11
N GLY A 79 -12.44 -0.81 14.11
CA GLY A 79 -13.54 -0.75 15.06
C GLY A 79 -13.36 -1.64 16.31
N GLU A 80 -12.30 -2.46 16.40
CA GLU A 80 -12.08 -3.37 17.55
C GLU A 80 -11.47 -2.65 18.74
N LEU A 81 -10.40 -1.88 18.54
CA LEU A 81 -9.73 -1.12 19.58
C LEU A 81 -9.98 0.39 19.44
N VAL A 82 -9.99 0.88 18.20
CA VAL A 82 -10.29 2.28 17.85
C VAL A 82 -11.21 2.29 16.61
N PRO A 83 -11.97 3.37 16.37
CA PRO A 83 -12.71 3.52 15.12
C PRO A 83 -11.81 3.34 13.91
N ALA A 84 -12.33 2.73 12.83
CA ALA A 84 -11.54 2.34 11.66
C ALA A 84 -10.80 3.50 10.97
N LEU A 85 -11.31 4.74 11.06
CA LEU A 85 -10.69 5.91 10.45
C LEU A 85 -9.89 6.77 11.44
N ASP A 86 -9.63 6.26 12.66
CA ASP A 86 -8.88 6.96 13.72
C ASP A 86 -7.47 6.36 13.94
N VAL A 87 -7.01 5.50 13.05
CA VAL A 87 -5.72 4.79 13.17
C VAL A 87 -4.55 5.75 13.34
N PHE A 88 -4.45 6.77 12.50
CA PHE A 88 -3.40 7.79 12.56
C PHE A 88 -3.31 8.45 13.95
N ASP A 89 -4.45 8.88 14.47
CA ASP A 89 -4.52 9.56 15.78
C ASP A 89 -4.15 8.61 16.92
N ALA A 90 -4.61 7.37 16.85
CA ALA A 90 -4.32 6.37 17.88
C ALA A 90 -2.83 6.07 17.97
N VAL A 91 -2.15 5.95 16.81
CA VAL A 91 -0.71 5.67 16.77
C VAL A 91 0.09 6.92 17.12
N SER A 92 -0.26 8.09 16.56
CA SER A 92 0.40 9.37 16.87
C SER A 92 0.44 9.66 18.38
N ARG A 93 -0.66 9.34 19.11
CA ARG A 93 -0.77 9.54 20.56
C ARG A 93 -0.21 8.39 21.40
N GLY A 94 0.28 7.31 20.77
CA GLY A 94 0.80 6.15 21.48
C GLY A 94 -0.25 5.21 22.07
N THR A 95 -1.54 5.33 21.69
CA THR A 95 -2.60 4.39 22.09
C THR A 95 -2.33 2.99 21.53
N ALA A 96 -1.74 2.92 20.34
CA ALA A 96 -1.17 1.72 19.75
C ALA A 96 0.23 2.05 19.25
N GLN A 97 1.13 1.05 19.22
CA GLN A 97 2.49 1.23 18.74
C GLN A 97 2.55 1.28 17.21
N MET A 98 1.61 0.60 16.54
CA MET A 98 1.57 0.50 15.08
C MET A 98 0.15 0.70 14.55
N GLY A 99 0.07 1.14 13.29
CA GLY A 99 -1.16 1.18 12.51
C GLY A 99 -0.93 0.70 11.09
N HIS A 100 -1.90 -0.01 10.49
CA HIS A 100 -1.88 -0.34 9.06
C HIS A 100 -3.09 0.31 8.40
N ASP A 101 -2.85 1.27 7.48
CA ASP A 101 -3.84 2.23 7.05
C ASP A 101 -3.58 2.76 5.63
N ALA A 102 -4.38 3.74 5.20
CA ALA A 102 -4.17 4.52 3.99
C ALA A 102 -4.09 6.00 4.32
N ALA A 103 -2.97 6.64 3.98
CA ALA A 103 -2.63 8.00 4.40
C ALA A 103 -3.69 9.07 4.03
N TYR A 104 -4.46 8.86 2.98
CA TYR A 104 -5.51 9.80 2.57
C TYR A 104 -6.70 9.89 3.54
N TYR A 105 -6.93 8.89 4.41
CA TYR A 105 -8.04 8.97 5.38
C TYR A 105 -7.89 10.14 6.35
N HIS A 106 -6.67 10.62 6.52
CA HIS A 106 -6.33 11.69 7.46
C HIS A 106 -6.13 13.06 6.79
N ARG A 107 -6.60 13.22 5.53
CA ARG A 107 -6.43 14.45 4.71
C ARG A 107 -6.82 15.75 5.42
N GLY A 108 -7.74 15.67 6.37
CA GLY A 108 -8.16 16.84 7.17
C GLY A 108 -7.07 17.38 8.09
N LYS A 109 -6.11 16.53 8.49
CA LYS A 109 -4.99 16.87 9.38
C LYS A 109 -3.65 16.92 8.65
N VAL A 110 -3.46 15.99 7.72
CA VAL A 110 -2.23 15.80 6.98
C VAL A 110 -2.51 15.82 5.46
N PRO A 111 -2.88 16.99 4.91
CA PRO A 111 -3.38 17.07 3.53
C PRO A 111 -2.38 16.54 2.50
N ALA A 112 -1.08 16.76 2.67
CA ALA A 112 -0.06 16.28 1.76
C ALA A 112 0.17 14.74 1.84
N ALA A 113 -0.31 14.07 2.88
CA ALA A 113 -0.15 12.61 2.99
C ALA A 113 -0.87 11.83 1.88
N GLN A 114 -1.87 12.43 1.23
CA GLN A 114 -2.59 11.83 0.11
C GLN A 114 -1.66 11.44 -1.05
N TYR A 115 -0.57 12.18 -1.27
CA TYR A 115 0.43 11.86 -2.31
C TYR A 115 1.08 10.49 -2.11
N PHE A 116 1.22 10.03 -0.86
CA PHE A 116 1.85 8.75 -0.54
C PHE A 116 0.89 7.56 -0.66
N THR A 117 -0.42 7.81 -0.80
CA THR A 117 -1.38 6.75 -1.12
C THR A 117 -1.66 6.70 -2.62
N ALA A 118 -2.37 7.67 -3.17
CA ALA A 118 -2.73 7.69 -4.58
C ALA A 118 -3.10 9.11 -5.04
N ILE A 119 -2.71 9.42 -6.27
CA ILE A 119 -3.10 10.63 -6.98
C ILE A 119 -3.95 10.23 -8.18
N PRO A 120 -5.11 10.85 -8.41
CA PRO A 120 -5.92 10.61 -9.59
C PRO A 120 -5.10 10.78 -10.88
N PHE A 121 -5.17 9.78 -11.77
CA PHE A 121 -4.38 9.68 -13.02
C PHE A 121 -2.85 9.72 -12.81
N GLY A 122 -2.38 9.43 -11.60
CA GLY A 122 -0.96 9.46 -11.21
C GLY A 122 -0.24 8.14 -11.42
N LEU A 123 0.79 7.92 -10.58
CA LEU A 123 1.66 6.76 -10.63
C LEU A 123 0.88 5.46 -10.36
N ASN A 124 1.13 4.43 -11.17
CA ASN A 124 0.65 3.08 -10.89
C ASN A 124 1.49 2.41 -9.79
N ALA A 125 1.15 1.17 -9.41
CA ALA A 125 1.80 0.46 -8.30
C ALA A 125 3.33 0.35 -8.44
N ASN A 126 3.83 0.02 -9.65
CA ASN A 126 5.26 -0.12 -9.91
C ASN A 126 5.96 1.25 -9.87
N GLU A 127 5.32 2.27 -10.43
CA GLU A 127 5.81 3.64 -10.43
C GLU A 127 5.81 4.24 -9.02
N MET A 128 4.76 3.99 -8.20
CA MET A 128 4.73 4.40 -6.79
C MET A 128 5.88 3.78 -6.00
N ASN A 129 6.13 2.48 -6.17
CA ASN A 129 7.27 1.82 -5.55
C ASN A 129 8.61 2.42 -6.01
N ALA A 130 8.74 2.75 -7.30
CA ALA A 130 9.96 3.37 -7.81
C ALA A 130 10.17 4.77 -7.25
N TRP A 131 9.12 5.59 -7.17
CA TRP A 131 9.19 6.92 -6.55
C TRP A 131 9.52 6.84 -5.06
N LEU A 132 8.84 5.96 -4.31
CA LEU A 132 9.06 5.83 -2.87
C LEU A 132 10.48 5.35 -2.56
N TYR A 133 10.95 4.27 -3.21
CA TYR A 133 12.24 3.67 -2.83
C TYR A 133 13.47 4.28 -3.52
N TYR A 134 13.31 5.01 -4.64
CA TYR A 134 14.42 5.55 -5.42
C TYR A 134 14.24 7.01 -5.84
N GLY A 135 13.01 7.53 -5.83
CA GLY A 135 12.69 8.89 -6.24
C GLY A 135 12.63 9.90 -5.10
N GLY A 136 13.01 9.50 -3.87
CA GLY A 136 13.00 10.38 -2.69
C GLY A 136 11.63 10.51 -2.01
N GLY A 137 10.62 9.75 -2.47
CA GLY A 137 9.27 9.83 -1.91
C GLY A 137 9.19 9.33 -0.47
N LEU A 138 9.94 8.28 -0.11
CA LEU A 138 9.93 7.73 1.25
C LEU A 138 10.58 8.69 2.25
N GLU A 139 11.70 9.32 1.89
CA GLU A 139 12.37 10.31 2.72
C GLU A 139 11.45 11.51 2.97
N LEU A 140 10.75 12.00 1.94
CA LEU A 140 9.76 13.07 2.08
C LEU A 140 8.61 12.68 2.99
N TRP A 141 8.15 11.42 2.90
CA TRP A 141 7.09 10.91 3.75
C TRP A 141 7.52 10.85 5.21
N GLN A 142 8.71 10.33 5.47
CA GLN A 142 9.28 10.25 6.82
C GLN A 142 9.48 11.64 7.43
N GLU A 143 10.08 12.59 6.71
CA GLU A 143 10.22 13.96 7.16
C GLU A 143 8.86 14.62 7.47
N TYR A 144 7.86 14.39 6.60
CA TYR A 144 6.54 14.98 6.79
C TYR A 144 5.82 14.41 8.00
N TYR A 145 5.99 13.12 8.29
CA TYR A 145 5.31 12.45 9.41
C TYR A 145 6.02 12.62 10.76
N GLU A 146 7.27 13.07 10.78
CA GLU A 146 8.02 13.29 12.02
C GLU A 146 7.31 14.30 12.96
N GLN A 147 6.70 15.35 12.41
CA GLN A 147 5.93 16.33 13.18
C GLN A 147 4.70 15.77 13.89
N PHE A 148 4.27 14.57 13.52
CA PHE A 148 3.13 13.86 14.12
C PHE A 148 3.56 12.71 15.02
N ASN A 149 4.86 12.61 15.34
CA ASN A 149 5.44 11.51 16.12
C ASN A 149 5.24 10.13 15.47
N LEU A 150 5.36 10.06 14.15
CA LEU A 150 5.12 8.85 13.35
C LEU A 150 6.31 8.54 12.43
N VAL A 151 6.54 7.23 12.23
CA VAL A 151 7.46 6.67 11.22
C VAL A 151 6.61 5.90 10.21
N PRO A 152 6.44 6.39 8.97
CA PRO A 152 5.72 5.69 7.92
C PRO A 152 6.64 4.74 7.16
N ILE A 153 6.10 3.58 6.75
CA ILE A 153 6.79 2.58 5.92
C ILE A 153 5.77 2.04 4.92
N PRO A 154 6.08 1.98 3.60
CA PRO A 154 5.22 1.34 2.62
C PRO A 154 5.02 -0.14 2.97
N ALA A 155 3.77 -0.59 3.16
CA ALA A 155 3.47 -1.92 3.69
C ALA A 155 2.37 -2.68 2.96
N GLY A 156 1.91 -2.16 1.84
CA GLY A 156 0.91 -2.80 1.00
C GLY A 156 0.67 -2.03 -0.29
N GLN A 157 0.16 -2.73 -1.30
CA GLN A 157 -0.14 -2.18 -2.63
C GLN A 157 -1.32 -2.92 -3.23
N THR A 158 -2.35 -2.20 -3.66
CA THR A 158 -3.55 -2.83 -4.25
C THR A 158 -3.47 -3.00 -5.76
N GLY A 159 -2.53 -2.33 -6.42
CA GLY A 159 -2.55 -2.18 -7.88
C GLY A 159 -3.62 -1.21 -8.36
N VAL A 160 -3.85 -1.18 -9.67
CA VAL A 160 -4.91 -0.33 -10.26
C VAL A 160 -6.27 -0.80 -9.77
N GLN A 161 -7.06 0.14 -9.26
CA GLN A 161 -8.41 -0.14 -8.76
C GLN A 161 -9.47 -0.08 -9.87
N MET A 162 -10.73 -0.32 -9.50
CA MET A 162 -11.90 -0.12 -10.35
C MET A 162 -12.55 1.24 -10.06
N GLY A 163 -13.31 1.76 -11.04
CA GLY A 163 -14.02 3.04 -10.91
C GLY A 163 -15.19 3.00 -9.92
N GLY A 164 -15.64 1.81 -9.56
CA GLY A 164 -16.64 1.59 -8.50
C GLY A 164 -17.94 0.97 -8.96
N TRP A 165 -18.81 0.74 -7.98
CA TRP A 165 -20.15 0.17 -8.12
C TRP A 165 -21.21 1.27 -8.09
N PHE A 166 -22.17 1.18 -9.01
CA PHE A 166 -23.23 2.19 -9.17
C PHE A 166 -24.60 1.51 -9.26
N ASN A 167 -25.59 2.10 -8.59
CA ASN A 167 -27.00 1.69 -8.70
C ASN A 167 -27.68 2.28 -9.95
N LYS A 168 -27.06 3.29 -10.55
CA LYS A 168 -27.53 3.93 -11.79
C LYS A 168 -26.46 3.81 -12.87
N GLU A 169 -26.91 3.79 -14.11
CA GLU A 169 -26.04 3.80 -15.27
C GLU A 169 -25.43 5.18 -15.47
N ILE A 170 -24.15 5.23 -15.81
CA ILE A 170 -23.40 6.45 -16.15
C ILE A 170 -23.09 6.41 -17.65
N ASN A 171 -23.78 7.22 -18.41
CA ASN A 171 -23.63 7.35 -19.86
C ASN A 171 -23.03 8.70 -20.26
N SER A 172 -23.07 9.70 -19.36
CA SER A 172 -22.62 11.05 -19.61
C SER A 172 -22.21 11.76 -18.31
N ILE A 173 -21.66 12.97 -18.45
CA ILE A 173 -21.28 13.85 -17.34
C ILE A 173 -22.48 14.19 -16.44
N GLU A 174 -23.64 14.41 -17.07
CA GLU A 174 -24.87 14.80 -16.38
C GLU A 174 -25.35 13.73 -15.39
N ASP A 175 -25.03 12.46 -15.63
CA ASP A 175 -25.40 11.34 -14.77
C ASP A 175 -24.65 11.33 -13.43
N LEU A 176 -23.56 12.09 -13.31
CA LEU A 176 -22.82 12.26 -12.05
C LEU A 176 -23.53 13.22 -11.08
N ALA A 177 -24.32 14.15 -11.60
CA ALA A 177 -24.91 15.20 -10.77
C ALA A 177 -25.88 14.65 -9.75
N GLY A 178 -25.65 15.01 -8.48
CA GLY A 178 -26.49 14.64 -7.33
C GLY A 178 -26.34 13.21 -6.84
N LEU A 179 -25.45 12.38 -7.41
CA LEU A 179 -25.13 11.07 -6.86
C LEU A 179 -24.57 11.20 -5.45
N LYS A 180 -24.95 10.30 -4.55
CA LYS A 180 -24.30 10.10 -3.25
C LYS A 180 -23.28 8.97 -3.42
N MET A 181 -22.00 9.29 -3.37
CA MET A 181 -20.95 8.28 -3.58
C MET A 181 -19.98 8.21 -2.43
N ARG A 182 -19.69 7.00 -1.99
CA ARG A 182 -18.54 6.74 -1.13
C ARG A 182 -17.29 6.71 -1.99
N ILE A 183 -16.41 7.65 -1.76
CA ILE A 183 -15.09 7.73 -2.39
C ILE A 183 -14.16 8.59 -1.51
N PRO A 184 -13.01 8.09 -1.02
CA PRO A 184 -12.10 8.84 -0.17
C PRO A 184 -11.10 9.69 -0.95
N GLY A 185 -10.21 10.36 -0.25
CA GLY A 185 -9.03 11.01 -0.79
C GLY A 185 -9.34 12.10 -1.82
N LEU A 186 -8.37 12.30 -2.72
CA LEU A 186 -8.49 13.28 -3.82
C LEU A 186 -9.56 12.89 -4.83
N GLY A 187 -9.77 11.59 -5.07
CA GLY A 187 -10.88 11.13 -5.92
C GLY A 187 -12.23 11.65 -5.42
N GLY A 188 -12.42 11.70 -4.10
CA GLY A 188 -13.63 12.27 -3.49
C GLY A 188 -13.78 13.77 -3.75
N GLU A 189 -12.71 14.54 -3.68
CA GLU A 189 -12.72 15.98 -3.99
C GLU A 189 -13.02 16.24 -5.48
N VAL A 190 -12.46 15.42 -6.37
CA VAL A 190 -12.73 15.50 -7.81
C VAL A 190 -14.19 15.19 -8.10
N MET A 191 -14.74 14.12 -7.54
CA MET A 191 -16.15 13.76 -7.71
C MET A 191 -17.10 14.83 -7.15
N GLN A 192 -16.74 15.46 -6.03
CA GLN A 192 -17.52 16.58 -5.49
C GLN A 192 -17.60 17.75 -6.48
N ARG A 193 -16.50 18.07 -7.18
CA ARG A 193 -16.49 19.12 -8.23
C ARG A 193 -17.27 18.71 -9.46
N ALA A 194 -17.37 17.41 -9.74
CA ALA A 194 -18.22 16.87 -10.80
C ALA A 194 -19.71 16.84 -10.41
N GLY A 195 -20.10 17.34 -9.25
CA GLY A 195 -21.49 17.44 -8.80
C GLY A 195 -21.98 16.28 -7.93
N VAL A 196 -21.09 15.39 -7.51
CA VAL A 196 -21.38 14.24 -6.63
C VAL A 196 -21.38 14.70 -5.15
N THR A 197 -22.27 14.17 -4.36
CA THR A 197 -22.20 14.28 -2.88
C THR A 197 -21.24 13.20 -2.37
N GLN A 198 -20.02 13.62 -2.05
CA GLN A 198 -18.96 12.73 -1.56
C GLN A 198 -19.15 12.38 -0.09
N ILE A 199 -19.00 11.11 0.25
CA ILE A 199 -19.12 10.57 1.61
C ILE A 199 -17.92 9.65 1.86
N THR A 200 -17.36 9.63 3.07
CA THR A 200 -16.35 8.66 3.48
C THR A 200 -16.90 7.83 4.64
N VAL A 201 -17.03 6.53 4.44
CA VAL A 201 -17.40 5.55 5.45
C VAL A 201 -16.45 4.37 5.40
N PRO A 202 -16.25 3.64 6.51
CA PRO A 202 -15.43 2.44 6.54
C PRO A 202 -16.03 1.30 5.68
N ALA A 203 -15.19 0.35 5.27
CA ALA A 203 -15.60 -0.78 4.41
C ALA A 203 -16.82 -1.55 4.94
N SER A 204 -16.91 -1.72 6.26
CA SER A 204 -17.99 -2.45 6.93
C SER A 204 -19.39 -1.85 6.70
N GLU A 205 -19.47 -0.59 6.30
CA GLU A 205 -20.74 0.13 6.11
C GLU A 205 -21.17 0.23 4.64
N ILE A 206 -20.25 -0.04 3.69
CA ILE A 206 -20.48 0.22 2.25
C ILE A 206 -21.62 -0.65 1.71
N PHE A 207 -21.59 -1.96 1.96
CA PHE A 207 -22.61 -2.88 1.44
C PHE A 207 -24.03 -2.46 1.87
N THR A 208 -24.23 -2.24 3.16
CA THR A 208 -25.54 -1.84 3.69
C THR A 208 -25.99 -0.49 3.14
N SER A 209 -25.08 0.47 3.01
CA SER A 209 -25.37 1.81 2.49
C SER A 209 -25.78 1.77 1.01
N LEU A 210 -25.14 0.96 0.19
CA LEU A 210 -25.55 0.71 -1.21
C LEU A 210 -26.88 -0.02 -1.30
N GLN A 211 -27.08 -1.07 -0.49
CA GLN A 211 -28.28 -1.89 -0.50
C GLN A 211 -29.53 -1.12 -0.08
N THR A 212 -29.39 -0.22 0.88
CA THR A 212 -30.51 0.62 1.36
C THR A 212 -30.75 1.88 0.53
N GLY A 213 -29.87 2.19 -0.42
CA GLY A 213 -29.93 3.44 -1.20
C GLY A 213 -29.50 4.69 -0.42
N ALA A 214 -28.85 4.53 0.74
CA ALA A 214 -28.18 5.64 1.42
C ALA A 214 -26.99 6.16 0.59
N LEU A 215 -26.39 5.30 -0.23
CA LEU A 215 -25.43 5.59 -1.29
C LEU A 215 -25.99 5.15 -2.64
N ASP A 216 -25.78 5.96 -3.68
CA ASP A 216 -26.05 5.62 -5.07
C ASP A 216 -24.87 4.90 -5.72
N ALA A 217 -23.65 5.13 -5.19
CA ALA A 217 -22.42 4.54 -5.69
C ALA A 217 -21.36 4.39 -4.58
N ALA A 218 -20.44 3.46 -4.76
CA ALA A 218 -19.26 3.32 -3.91
C ALA A 218 -18.10 2.68 -4.69
N GLU A 219 -16.89 3.12 -4.42
CA GLU A 219 -15.67 2.40 -4.77
C GLU A 219 -15.05 1.78 -3.52
N TRP A 220 -14.25 0.74 -3.70
CA TRP A 220 -13.44 0.18 -2.62
C TRP A 220 -12.04 -0.17 -3.12
N VAL A 221 -11.85 -1.29 -3.82
CA VAL A 221 -10.56 -1.64 -4.44
C VAL A 221 -10.77 -2.21 -5.84
N GLY A 222 -11.35 -3.39 -5.92
CA GLY A 222 -11.46 -4.10 -7.18
C GLY A 222 -12.12 -5.47 -7.00
N PRO A 223 -12.23 -6.29 -8.05
CA PRO A 223 -13.05 -7.50 -8.07
C PRO A 223 -12.87 -8.41 -6.85
N TYR A 224 -11.64 -8.59 -6.39
CA TYR A 224 -11.31 -9.50 -5.29
C TYR A 224 -11.93 -9.08 -3.95
N ASN A 225 -11.70 -7.83 -3.54
CA ASN A 225 -12.29 -7.29 -2.33
C ASN A 225 -13.78 -7.04 -2.47
N ASP A 226 -14.22 -6.52 -3.61
CA ASP A 226 -15.60 -6.11 -3.85
C ASP A 226 -16.55 -7.31 -3.81
N VAL A 227 -16.11 -8.45 -4.34
CA VAL A 227 -16.83 -9.73 -4.19
C VAL A 227 -16.85 -10.18 -2.74
N SER A 228 -15.73 -10.07 -2.01
CA SER A 228 -15.65 -10.44 -0.60
C SER A 228 -16.57 -9.59 0.29
N LEU A 229 -16.70 -8.30 -0.01
CA LEU A 229 -17.63 -7.38 0.65
C LEU A 229 -19.08 -7.52 0.16
N GLY A 230 -19.31 -8.30 -0.91
CA GLY A 230 -20.64 -8.54 -1.46
C GLY A 230 -21.20 -7.38 -2.30
N LEU A 231 -20.39 -6.40 -2.72
CA LEU A 231 -20.85 -5.18 -3.40
C LEU A 231 -21.63 -5.47 -4.67
N HIS A 232 -21.26 -6.54 -5.41
CA HIS A 232 -21.98 -7.05 -6.59
C HIS A 232 -23.43 -7.47 -6.33
N LYS A 233 -23.83 -7.66 -5.06
CA LYS A 233 -25.22 -7.96 -4.67
C LYS A 233 -26.02 -6.72 -4.32
N ALA A 234 -25.33 -5.58 -4.11
CA ALA A 234 -25.95 -4.32 -3.72
C ALA A 234 -26.06 -3.32 -4.86
N ALA A 235 -25.18 -3.43 -5.89
CA ALA A 235 -25.19 -2.56 -7.07
C ALA A 235 -24.94 -3.35 -8.35
N ARG A 236 -25.47 -2.86 -9.47
CA ARG A 236 -25.45 -3.56 -10.75
C ARG A 236 -24.30 -3.18 -11.66
N TYR A 237 -24.00 -1.89 -11.76
CA TYR A 237 -23.03 -1.36 -12.72
C TYR A 237 -21.66 -1.25 -12.11
N TYR A 238 -20.66 -1.90 -12.72
CA TYR A 238 -19.28 -1.93 -12.26
C TYR A 238 -18.36 -1.27 -13.26
N TYR A 239 -17.86 -0.08 -12.93
CA TYR A 239 -17.11 0.76 -13.85
C TYR A 239 -15.60 0.61 -13.74
N TYR A 240 -14.89 0.80 -14.85
CA TYR A 240 -13.44 0.91 -14.98
C TYR A 240 -13.07 2.05 -15.95
N PRO A 241 -11.80 2.54 -15.92
CA PRO A 241 -10.72 2.23 -14.99
C PRO A 241 -10.89 2.92 -13.63
N GLY A 242 -10.10 2.48 -12.63
CA GLY A 242 -9.96 3.17 -11.34
C GLY A 242 -9.06 4.41 -11.47
N TRP A 243 -9.54 5.42 -12.15
CA TRP A 243 -8.83 6.66 -12.46
C TRP A 243 -8.31 7.40 -11.24
N HIS A 244 -8.97 7.25 -10.11
CA HIS A 244 -8.69 7.93 -8.84
C HIS A 244 -7.57 7.27 -8.04
N GLU A 245 -7.39 5.95 -8.19
CA GLU A 245 -6.41 5.14 -7.45
C GLU A 245 -5.69 4.15 -8.38
N PRO A 246 -4.73 4.64 -9.20
CA PRO A 246 -3.99 3.78 -10.13
C PRO A 246 -2.94 2.90 -9.45
N GLY A 247 -2.52 3.25 -8.22
CA GLY A 247 -1.54 2.49 -7.47
C GLY A 247 -1.47 2.90 -6.01
N PRO A 248 -2.55 2.67 -5.22
CA PRO A 248 -2.56 3.08 -3.83
C PRO A 248 -1.60 2.25 -2.98
N THR A 249 -0.64 2.96 -2.38
CA THR A 249 0.26 2.39 -1.37
C THR A 249 -0.41 2.49 -0.01
N LEU A 250 -0.33 1.40 0.75
CA LEU A 250 -0.78 1.35 2.14
C LEU A 250 0.41 1.51 3.07
N GLU A 251 0.15 2.14 4.21
CA GLU A 251 1.19 2.45 5.19
C GLU A 251 1.16 1.48 6.37
N LEU A 252 2.35 1.11 6.85
CA LEU A 252 2.57 0.84 8.25
C LEU A 252 3.01 2.15 8.88
N ILE A 253 2.27 2.69 9.84
CA ILE A 253 2.73 3.78 10.68
C ILE A 253 3.14 3.24 12.04
N VAL A 254 4.26 3.72 12.54
CA VAL A 254 4.77 3.35 13.87
C VAL A 254 4.88 4.62 14.72
N ASN A 255 4.42 4.56 15.98
CA ASN A 255 4.68 5.64 16.91
C ASN A 255 6.20 5.81 17.10
N LYS A 256 6.69 7.04 16.89
CA LYS A 256 8.15 7.30 16.87
C LYS A 256 8.82 7.00 18.20
N ASP A 257 8.18 7.31 19.33
CA ASP A 257 8.74 7.01 20.65
C ASP A 257 8.88 5.49 20.84
N ALA A 258 7.89 4.70 20.39
CA ALA A 258 7.99 3.24 20.42
C ALA A 258 9.08 2.74 19.46
N TRP A 259 9.15 3.28 18.24
CA TRP A 259 10.16 2.95 17.24
C TRP A 259 11.58 3.14 17.75
N ASP A 260 11.83 4.25 18.44
CA ASP A 260 13.14 4.61 18.97
C ASP A 260 13.60 3.65 20.11
N THR A 261 12.67 2.91 20.72
CA THR A 261 13.02 1.85 21.71
C THR A 261 13.50 0.56 21.07
N LEU A 262 13.20 0.32 19.78
CA LEU A 262 13.61 -0.92 19.12
C LEU A 262 15.11 -0.91 18.81
N PRO A 263 15.81 -2.05 19.05
CA PRO A 263 17.14 -2.28 18.51
C PRO A 263 17.15 -2.23 16.96
N ASP A 264 18.28 -1.82 16.39
CA ASP A 264 18.41 -1.64 14.93
C ASP A 264 18.15 -2.92 14.13
N ASP A 265 18.47 -4.08 14.66
CA ASP A 265 18.19 -5.36 14.02
C ASP A 265 16.67 -5.63 13.92
N LEU A 266 15.89 -5.22 14.91
CA LEU A 266 14.42 -5.34 14.86
C LEU A 266 13.80 -4.31 13.92
N LYS A 267 14.32 -3.08 13.89
CA LYS A 267 13.90 -2.05 12.93
C LYS A 267 14.08 -2.54 11.50
N ALA A 268 15.29 -3.02 11.17
CA ALA A 268 15.60 -3.57 9.84
C ALA A 268 14.68 -4.74 9.45
N ILE A 269 14.33 -5.62 10.40
CA ILE A 269 13.38 -6.72 10.13
C ILE A 269 11.98 -6.19 9.85
N VAL A 270 11.49 -5.18 10.57
CA VAL A 270 10.18 -4.57 10.31
C VAL A 270 10.16 -3.95 8.91
N GLU A 271 11.18 -3.18 8.53
CA GLU A 271 11.31 -2.58 7.19
C GLU A 271 11.32 -3.65 6.08
N LEU A 272 12.11 -4.69 6.22
CA LEU A 272 12.15 -5.80 5.26
C LEU A 272 10.81 -6.55 5.18
N ALA A 273 10.12 -6.74 6.32
CA ALA A 273 8.81 -7.37 6.36
C ALA A 273 7.75 -6.51 5.66
N CYS A 274 7.85 -5.18 5.75
CA CYS A 274 6.98 -4.24 5.03
C CYS A 274 7.22 -4.31 3.52
N GLN A 275 8.47 -4.29 3.06
CA GLN A 275 8.79 -4.44 1.63
C GLN A 275 8.28 -5.77 1.07
N ALA A 276 8.48 -6.88 1.80
CA ALA A 276 7.94 -8.18 1.44
C ALA A 276 6.41 -8.19 1.45
N GLY A 277 5.77 -7.51 2.41
CA GLY A 277 4.32 -7.35 2.51
C GLY A 277 3.74 -6.55 1.35
N ASN A 278 4.42 -5.48 0.95
CA ASN A 278 4.04 -4.65 -0.19
C ASN A 278 3.99 -5.47 -1.50
N LEU A 279 5.05 -6.21 -1.80
CA LEU A 279 5.09 -7.11 -2.97
C LEU A 279 4.05 -8.22 -2.91
N ASP A 280 3.93 -8.87 -1.75
CA ASP A 280 3.00 -10.00 -1.54
C ASP A 280 1.55 -9.56 -1.74
N MET A 281 1.16 -8.43 -1.17
CA MET A 281 -0.20 -7.88 -1.32
C MET A 281 -0.50 -7.52 -2.78
N GLN A 282 0.45 -6.90 -3.50
CA GLN A 282 0.29 -6.61 -4.93
C GLN A 282 0.09 -7.89 -5.75
N ALA A 283 0.85 -8.94 -5.46
CA ALA A 283 0.73 -10.22 -6.13
C ALA A 283 -0.61 -10.90 -5.80
N GLU A 284 -1.06 -10.86 -4.54
CA GLU A 284 -2.36 -11.37 -4.10
C GLU A 284 -3.50 -10.68 -4.84
N TYR A 285 -3.48 -9.33 -4.91
CA TYR A 285 -4.49 -8.57 -5.64
C TYR A 285 -4.52 -8.88 -7.12
N ASN A 286 -3.36 -8.93 -7.78
CA ASN A 286 -3.29 -9.27 -9.20
C ASN A 286 -3.90 -10.65 -9.49
N TYR A 287 -3.57 -11.65 -8.67
CA TYR A 287 -4.15 -12.98 -8.79
C TYR A 287 -5.64 -13.02 -8.44
N GLY A 288 -6.01 -12.45 -7.30
CA GLY A 288 -7.38 -12.45 -6.78
C GLY A 288 -8.34 -11.68 -7.67
N ASN A 289 -7.95 -10.49 -8.15
CA ASN A 289 -8.75 -9.68 -9.06
C ASN A 289 -9.02 -10.42 -10.38
N ALA A 290 -8.00 -11.08 -10.97
CA ALA A 290 -8.18 -11.85 -12.20
C ALA A 290 -9.20 -12.99 -12.03
N ARG A 291 -9.19 -13.67 -10.89
CA ARG A 291 -10.13 -14.76 -10.57
C ARG A 291 -11.55 -14.24 -10.27
N ALA A 292 -11.66 -13.23 -9.43
CA ALA A 292 -12.94 -12.63 -9.05
C ALA A 292 -13.64 -11.96 -10.24
N LEU A 293 -12.86 -11.33 -11.16
CA LEU A 293 -13.41 -10.78 -12.39
C LEU A 293 -14.13 -11.82 -13.26
N GLN A 294 -13.63 -13.06 -13.31
CA GLN A 294 -14.31 -14.17 -14.04
C GLN A 294 -15.66 -14.52 -13.38
N GLN A 295 -15.71 -14.48 -12.05
CA GLN A 295 -16.98 -14.66 -11.33
C GLN A 295 -17.98 -13.56 -11.68
N LEU A 296 -17.56 -12.29 -11.63
CA LEU A 296 -18.41 -11.13 -11.94
C LEU A 296 -18.88 -11.13 -13.39
N LYS A 297 -18.04 -11.53 -14.35
CA LYS A 297 -18.43 -11.65 -15.77
C LYS A 297 -19.51 -12.71 -16.01
N ASN A 298 -19.62 -13.71 -15.14
CA ASN A 298 -20.63 -14.76 -15.25
C ASN A 298 -21.90 -14.49 -14.41
N ASP A 299 -21.93 -13.39 -13.64
CA ASP A 299 -23.10 -12.98 -12.88
C ASP A 299 -24.06 -12.17 -13.77
N PRO A 300 -25.29 -12.66 -14.06
CA PRO A 300 -26.23 -11.95 -14.93
C PRO A 300 -26.76 -10.64 -14.34
N ASN A 301 -26.53 -10.39 -13.05
CA ASN A 301 -26.95 -9.17 -12.38
C ASN A 301 -25.88 -8.07 -12.44
N VAL A 302 -24.67 -8.38 -12.93
CA VAL A 302 -23.52 -7.45 -12.97
C VAL A 302 -23.28 -7.00 -14.41
N GLU A 303 -23.14 -5.71 -14.60
CA GLU A 303 -22.71 -5.11 -15.85
C GLU A 303 -21.38 -4.38 -15.68
N ILE A 304 -20.32 -4.93 -16.27
CA ILE A 304 -18.97 -4.34 -16.24
C ILE A 304 -18.82 -3.42 -17.44
N ARG A 305 -18.56 -2.12 -17.20
CA ARG A 305 -18.56 -1.08 -18.22
C ARG A 305 -17.35 -0.14 -18.11
N PRO A 306 -16.83 0.37 -19.24
CA PRO A 306 -15.93 1.50 -19.19
C PRO A 306 -16.68 2.77 -18.78
N LEU A 307 -16.00 3.67 -18.05
CA LEU A 307 -16.48 5.04 -17.91
C LEU A 307 -16.45 5.72 -19.28
N PRO A 308 -17.47 6.55 -19.62
CA PRO A 308 -17.47 7.32 -20.86
C PRO A 308 -16.25 8.23 -20.99
N ASP A 309 -15.78 8.43 -22.23
CA ASP A 309 -14.59 9.24 -22.51
C ASP A 309 -14.73 10.70 -22.08
N ASP A 310 -15.91 11.28 -22.20
CA ASP A 310 -16.20 12.65 -21.78
C ASP A 310 -16.18 12.78 -20.26
N VAL A 311 -16.68 11.77 -19.54
CA VAL A 311 -16.57 11.67 -18.08
C VAL A 311 -15.09 11.59 -17.66
N LEU A 312 -14.29 10.71 -18.27
CA LEU A 312 -12.86 10.60 -17.97
C LEU A 312 -12.10 11.91 -18.24
N LYS A 313 -12.41 12.60 -19.34
CA LYS A 313 -11.81 13.90 -19.66
C LYS A 313 -12.17 14.98 -18.64
N LEU A 314 -13.42 15.02 -18.18
CA LEU A 314 -13.84 15.92 -17.11
C LEU A 314 -13.09 15.60 -15.81
N LEU A 315 -13.06 14.33 -15.41
CA LEU A 315 -12.40 13.90 -14.19
C LEU A 315 -10.91 14.20 -14.21
N TYR A 316 -10.22 14.01 -15.34
CA TYR A 316 -8.82 14.41 -15.51
C TYR A 316 -8.62 15.91 -15.32
N LYS A 317 -9.43 16.75 -15.97
CA LYS A 317 -9.39 18.20 -15.81
C LYS A 317 -9.56 18.61 -14.33
N LEU A 318 -10.62 18.10 -13.69
CA LEU A 318 -10.90 18.40 -12.29
C LEU A 318 -9.81 17.88 -11.35
N SER A 319 -9.19 16.74 -11.69
CA SER A 319 -8.05 16.20 -10.93
C SER A 319 -6.86 17.16 -10.95
N THR A 320 -6.54 17.73 -12.10
CA THR A 320 -5.47 18.73 -12.22
C THR A 320 -5.76 19.94 -11.33
N GLU A 321 -6.97 20.48 -11.37
CA GLU A 321 -7.38 21.62 -10.55
C GLU A 321 -7.27 21.32 -9.04
N VAL A 322 -7.70 20.12 -8.60
CA VAL A 322 -7.63 19.68 -7.20
C VAL A 322 -6.18 19.53 -6.74
N ILE A 323 -5.33 18.94 -7.59
CA ILE A 323 -3.91 18.73 -7.28
C ILE A 323 -3.17 20.08 -7.19
N ASP A 324 -3.46 21.00 -8.12
CA ASP A 324 -2.86 22.35 -8.11
C ASP A 324 -3.23 23.12 -6.82
N GLU A 325 -4.49 23.05 -6.40
CA GLU A 325 -4.92 23.68 -5.15
C GLU A 325 -4.31 23.02 -3.93
N LEU A 326 -4.18 21.69 -3.91
CA LEU A 326 -3.51 20.98 -2.83
C LEU A 326 -2.03 21.42 -2.75
N SER A 327 -1.34 21.50 -3.89
CA SER A 327 0.06 21.90 -3.93
C SER A 327 0.29 23.34 -3.46
N ALA A 328 -0.68 24.22 -3.70
CA ALA A 328 -0.63 25.62 -3.29
C ALA A 328 -0.97 25.84 -1.79
N ARG A 329 -1.42 24.83 -1.09
CA ARG A 329 -1.96 24.94 0.28
C ARG A 329 -0.89 25.23 1.34
N ASP A 330 0.26 24.56 1.23
CA ASP A 330 1.36 24.68 2.18
C ASP A 330 2.70 24.24 1.54
N GLU A 331 3.81 24.52 2.22
CA GLU A 331 5.16 24.19 1.74
C GLU A 331 5.37 22.68 1.56
N TRP A 332 4.81 21.84 2.45
CA TRP A 332 4.92 20.39 2.34
C TRP A 332 4.20 19.86 1.11
N SER A 333 2.97 20.32 0.88
CA SER A 333 2.19 19.96 -0.29
C SER A 333 2.91 20.35 -1.58
N ALA A 334 3.49 21.57 -1.64
CA ALA A 334 4.26 22.03 -2.80
C ALA A 334 5.53 21.19 -3.04
N ARG A 335 6.29 20.89 -1.98
CA ARG A 335 7.54 20.13 -2.05
C ARG A 335 7.30 18.68 -2.49
N ILE A 336 6.29 18.04 -1.91
CA ILE A 336 5.94 16.64 -2.23
C ILE A 336 5.38 16.56 -3.65
N GLN A 337 4.44 17.46 -4.03
CA GLN A 337 3.90 17.51 -5.39
C GLN A 337 5.00 17.68 -6.44
N LYS A 338 5.96 18.57 -6.18
CA LYS A 338 7.07 18.77 -7.13
C LYS A 338 7.86 17.47 -7.35
N SER A 339 8.24 16.78 -6.29
CA SER A 339 8.96 15.50 -6.39
C SER A 339 8.15 14.44 -7.13
N TYR A 340 6.86 14.34 -6.81
CA TYR A 340 5.94 13.39 -7.44
C TYR A 340 5.76 13.67 -8.93
N ALA A 341 5.52 14.94 -9.31
CA ALA A 341 5.30 15.35 -10.69
C ALA A 341 6.56 15.18 -11.55
N ASP A 342 7.73 15.60 -11.03
CA ASP A 342 9.01 15.43 -11.72
C ASP A 342 9.27 13.93 -12.04
N PHE A 343 8.91 13.03 -11.13
CA PHE A 343 9.05 11.59 -11.36
C PHE A 343 7.98 11.05 -12.31
N LEU A 344 6.72 11.48 -12.19
CA LEU A 344 5.64 11.08 -13.08
C LEU A 344 5.96 11.40 -14.54
N ASP A 345 6.52 12.58 -14.82
CA ASP A 345 6.88 13.01 -16.18
C ASP A 345 7.89 12.06 -16.84
N VAL A 346 8.93 11.64 -16.10
CA VAL A 346 9.94 10.72 -16.68
C VAL A 346 9.45 9.28 -16.71
N SER A 347 8.67 8.86 -15.71
CA SER A 347 8.09 7.53 -15.65
C SER A 347 7.07 7.29 -16.76
N ALA A 348 6.17 8.24 -17.01
CA ALA A 348 5.17 8.15 -18.07
C ALA A 348 5.80 7.95 -19.45
N GLN A 349 6.90 8.64 -19.75
CA GLN A 349 7.63 8.46 -21.02
C GLN A 349 8.20 7.06 -21.16
N ASN A 350 8.75 6.49 -20.06
CA ASN A 350 9.24 5.12 -20.07
C ASN A 350 8.09 4.10 -20.24
N GLN A 351 6.97 4.30 -19.56
CA GLN A 351 5.81 3.41 -19.64
C GLN A 351 5.26 3.29 -21.07
N LEU A 352 5.21 4.41 -21.82
CA LEU A 352 4.72 4.43 -23.20
C LEU A 352 5.49 3.47 -24.13
N ILE A 353 6.78 3.27 -23.91
CA ILE A 353 7.64 2.42 -24.76
C ILE A 353 7.97 1.07 -24.13
N SER A 354 7.58 0.82 -22.90
CA SER A 354 7.84 -0.41 -22.15
C SER A 354 6.54 -1.18 -21.86
N GLU A 355 6.02 -1.11 -20.65
CA GLU A 355 4.90 -1.95 -20.20
C GLU A 355 3.61 -1.69 -20.98
N GLN A 356 3.28 -0.42 -21.24
CA GLN A 356 2.09 -0.08 -22.01
C GLN A 356 2.20 -0.56 -23.46
N ALA A 357 3.37 -0.37 -24.10
CA ALA A 357 3.62 -0.86 -25.45
C ALA A 357 3.51 -2.39 -25.51
N PHE A 358 4.07 -3.09 -24.54
CA PHE A 358 3.96 -4.54 -24.42
C PHE A 358 2.52 -5.01 -24.23
N LEU A 359 1.76 -4.38 -23.30
CA LEU A 359 0.37 -4.72 -23.06
C LEU A 359 -0.51 -4.50 -24.29
N ASN A 360 -0.31 -3.40 -24.99
CA ASN A 360 -0.99 -3.10 -26.25
C ASN A 360 -0.68 -4.13 -27.33
N ALA A 361 0.60 -4.46 -27.52
CA ALA A 361 1.04 -5.47 -28.48
C ALA A 361 0.47 -6.86 -28.16
N ARG A 362 0.50 -7.27 -26.89
CA ARG A 362 -0.10 -8.53 -26.45
C ARG A 362 -1.62 -8.58 -26.73
N SER A 363 -2.34 -7.51 -26.42
CA SER A 363 -3.79 -7.45 -26.64
C SER A 363 -4.15 -7.47 -28.12
N SER A 364 -3.30 -6.93 -29.00
CA SER A 364 -3.56 -6.90 -30.45
C SER A 364 -3.38 -8.25 -31.14
N VAL A 365 -2.71 -9.23 -30.51
CA VAL A 365 -2.42 -10.55 -31.10
C VAL A 365 -3.19 -11.69 -30.41
N MET A 366 -3.91 -11.43 -29.32
CA MET A 366 -4.79 -12.37 -28.60
C MET A 366 -6.23 -12.26 -29.08
#